data_85f28008c7f706d05961f1c5debf9069
#
_entry.id   85f28008c7f706d05961f1c5debf9069
#
_cell.length_a   1.000
_cell.length_b   1.000
_cell.length_c   1.000
_cell.angle_alpha   90.00
_cell.angle_beta   90.00
_cell.angle_gamma   90.00
#
_symmetry.space_group_name_H-M   'P 1'
#
loop_
_entity.id
_entity.type
_entity.pdbx_description
1 polymer ?
#
loop_
_entity_poly.entity_id
_entity_poly.type
_entity_poly.pdbx_seq_one_letter_code
_entity_poly.pdbx_strand_id
1 'polypeptide(L)'
;DFLNFYLKRLEPNGIGMLSLDMPGIGYAEHWPLVQDTSRLHQAVLHYLSEVAWVDHQRIAMVGFRLAGNVAARLAFIEPFKLKTVVCVGAGVNQVFTNQELFAKCPRMMRDSLANRLGADAAQWDGMRTKCQVFSLKTQGLLGTRTSVPILSIGHKRDFICPEQDVRALAAASRNGKAIVFDKQPLLEVYDKALDEIVEWLKQHLCT
;
A
#
# COMPACT_ATOMS: atom_id res chain seq x y z
N ASP A 1 12.69 -11.48 10.33
CA ASP A 1 11.55 -12.31 9.93
C ASP A 1 10.20 -11.62 10.07
N PHE A 2 10.04 -10.47 9.37
CA PHE A 2 8.82 -9.69 9.35
C PHE A 2 7.58 -10.52 8.92
N LEU A 3 7.74 -11.41 7.96
CA LEU A 3 6.68 -12.28 7.45
C LEU A 3 6.17 -13.26 8.51
N ASN A 4 7.04 -13.78 9.35
CA ASN A 4 6.66 -14.73 10.41
C ASN A 4 5.72 -14.10 11.45
N PHE A 5 5.81 -12.79 11.71
CA PHE A 5 4.89 -12.10 12.61
C PHE A 5 3.45 -12.12 12.08
N TYR A 6 3.29 -11.93 10.77
CA TYR A 6 1.99 -12.01 10.14
C TYR A 6 1.50 -13.45 10.06
N LEU A 7 2.32 -14.36 9.57
CA LEU A 7 1.94 -15.75 9.36
C LEU A 7 1.45 -16.39 10.66
N LYS A 8 2.17 -16.23 11.77
CA LYS A 8 1.78 -16.75 13.09
C LYS A 8 0.41 -16.27 13.60
N ARG A 9 -0.06 -15.12 13.12
CA ARG A 9 -1.37 -14.56 13.49
C ARG A 9 -2.47 -14.87 12.47
N LEU A 10 -2.11 -15.11 11.22
CA LEU A 10 -3.06 -15.40 10.14
C LEU A 10 -3.39 -16.88 10.02
N GLU A 11 -2.37 -17.76 10.11
CA GLU A 11 -2.50 -19.20 9.97
C GLU A 11 -3.54 -19.83 10.91
N PRO A 12 -3.61 -19.50 12.22
CA PRO A 12 -4.64 -20.03 13.12
C PRO A 12 -6.08 -19.68 12.72
N ASN A 13 -6.24 -18.68 11.83
CA ASN A 13 -7.54 -18.24 11.30
C ASN A 13 -7.80 -18.78 9.88
N GLY A 14 -6.98 -19.72 9.39
CA GLY A 14 -7.12 -20.30 8.06
C GLY A 14 -6.77 -19.32 6.91
N ILE A 15 -6.02 -18.26 7.20
CA ILE A 15 -5.61 -17.26 6.20
C ILE A 15 -4.18 -17.57 5.76
N GLY A 16 -4.02 -17.94 4.49
CA GLY A 16 -2.72 -18.09 3.85
C GLY A 16 -2.10 -16.74 3.49
N MET A 17 -0.80 -16.72 3.23
CA MET A 17 -0.07 -15.50 2.88
C MET A 17 0.85 -15.73 1.68
N LEU A 18 0.78 -14.82 0.71
CA LEU A 18 1.74 -14.70 -0.38
C LEU A 18 2.48 -13.36 -0.23
N SER A 19 3.81 -13.40 -0.23
CA SER A 19 4.64 -12.19 -0.26
C SER A 19 5.13 -11.93 -1.68
N LEU A 20 5.07 -10.66 -2.08
CA LEU A 20 5.47 -10.22 -3.41
C LEU A 20 6.40 -9.00 -3.29
N ASP A 21 7.51 -9.04 -4.01
CA ASP A 21 8.41 -7.89 -4.13
C ASP A 21 7.77 -6.79 -4.99
N MET A 22 8.08 -5.55 -4.64
CA MET A 22 7.64 -4.41 -5.43
C MET A 22 8.46 -4.30 -6.74
N PRO A 23 7.86 -3.77 -7.83
CA PRO A 23 8.60 -3.52 -9.07
C PRO A 23 9.93 -2.80 -8.84
N GLY A 24 11.00 -3.30 -9.43
CA GLY A 24 12.35 -2.76 -9.36
C GLY A 24 13.18 -3.20 -8.16
N ILE A 25 12.74 -4.19 -7.37
CA ILE A 25 13.50 -4.76 -6.25
C ILE A 25 13.34 -6.29 -6.18
N GLY A 26 14.31 -6.96 -5.54
CA GLY A 26 14.28 -8.40 -5.29
C GLY A 26 14.06 -9.21 -6.55
N TYR A 27 13.20 -10.20 -6.48
CA TYR A 27 12.83 -11.04 -7.64
C TYR A 27 12.03 -10.28 -8.72
N ALA A 28 11.49 -9.09 -8.39
CA ALA A 28 10.78 -8.22 -9.31
C ALA A 28 11.67 -7.09 -9.90
N GLU A 29 13.00 -7.21 -9.85
CA GLU A 29 13.93 -6.17 -10.30
C GLU A 29 13.77 -5.79 -11.78
N HIS A 30 13.36 -6.74 -12.64
CA HIS A 30 13.14 -6.51 -14.06
C HIS A 30 11.80 -5.82 -14.39
N TRP A 31 10.90 -5.69 -13.40
CA TRP A 31 9.68 -4.95 -13.59
C TRP A 31 9.92 -3.46 -13.38
N PRO A 32 9.63 -2.59 -14.37
CA PRO A 32 9.86 -1.17 -14.20
C PRO A 32 8.89 -0.56 -13.18
N LEU A 33 9.38 0.35 -12.37
CA LEU A 33 8.54 1.21 -11.54
C LEU A 33 8.01 2.36 -12.42
N VAL A 34 6.75 2.26 -12.82
CA VAL A 34 6.06 3.22 -13.69
C VAL A 34 4.76 3.69 -13.03
N GLN A 35 4.05 4.62 -13.66
CA GLN A 35 2.75 5.10 -13.18
C GLN A 35 1.79 3.95 -12.87
N ASP A 36 1.74 2.95 -13.73
CA ASP A 36 0.99 1.72 -13.49
C ASP A 36 1.79 0.74 -12.63
N THR A 37 1.99 1.12 -11.37
CA THR A 37 2.72 0.33 -10.38
C THR A 37 2.05 -1.00 -10.04
N SER A 38 0.80 -1.17 -10.41
CA SER A 38 -0.02 -2.34 -10.06
C SER A 38 0.06 -3.49 -11.06
N ARG A 39 0.69 -3.32 -12.23
CA ARG A 39 0.74 -4.36 -13.28
C ARG A 39 1.23 -5.73 -12.80
N LEU A 40 2.32 -5.76 -12.04
CA LEU A 40 2.84 -7.00 -11.46
C LEU A 40 1.79 -7.66 -10.55
N HIS A 41 1.17 -6.88 -9.68
CA HIS A 41 0.16 -7.37 -8.74
C HIS A 41 -1.12 -7.82 -9.45
N GLN A 42 -1.52 -7.16 -10.54
CA GLN A 42 -2.63 -7.60 -11.39
C GLN A 42 -2.34 -8.96 -12.03
N ALA A 43 -1.11 -9.16 -12.52
CA ALA A 43 -0.70 -10.46 -13.07
C ALA A 43 -0.74 -11.56 -12.01
N VAL A 44 -0.31 -11.27 -10.78
CA VAL A 44 -0.40 -12.22 -9.65
C VAL A 44 -1.85 -12.50 -9.27
N LEU A 45 -2.72 -11.50 -9.19
CA LEU A 45 -4.15 -11.70 -8.92
C LEU A 45 -4.83 -12.54 -10.02
N HIS A 46 -4.42 -12.35 -11.26
CA HIS A 46 -4.89 -13.19 -12.36
C HIS A 46 -4.43 -14.64 -12.19
N TYR A 47 -3.14 -14.85 -11.93
CA TYR A 47 -2.60 -16.19 -11.66
C TYR A 47 -3.31 -16.87 -10.49
N LEU A 48 -3.53 -16.17 -9.38
CA LEU A 48 -4.21 -16.72 -8.22
C LEU A 48 -5.64 -17.17 -8.52
N SER A 49 -6.32 -16.56 -9.49
CA SER A 49 -7.65 -17.00 -9.90
C SER A 49 -7.68 -18.35 -10.63
N GLU A 50 -6.52 -18.84 -11.08
CA GLU A 50 -6.36 -20.13 -11.74
C GLU A 50 -5.85 -21.23 -10.78
N VAL A 51 -5.44 -20.87 -9.56
CA VAL A 51 -4.88 -21.80 -8.56
C VAL A 51 -6.01 -22.47 -7.81
N ALA A 52 -6.21 -23.77 -8.02
CA ALA A 52 -7.38 -24.53 -7.54
C ALA A 52 -7.61 -24.52 -6.02
N TRP A 53 -6.55 -24.36 -5.21
CA TRP A 53 -6.65 -24.33 -3.75
C TRP A 53 -6.76 -22.91 -3.16
N VAL A 54 -6.76 -21.89 -4.00
CA VAL A 54 -6.94 -20.49 -3.58
C VAL A 54 -8.41 -20.10 -3.76
N ASP A 55 -9.01 -19.60 -2.69
CA ASP A 55 -10.32 -18.97 -2.78
C ASP A 55 -10.16 -17.54 -3.34
N HIS A 56 -10.30 -17.42 -4.65
CA HIS A 56 -10.14 -16.15 -5.36
C HIS A 56 -11.22 -15.09 -5.04
N GLN A 57 -12.29 -15.47 -4.34
CA GLN A 57 -13.30 -14.53 -3.86
C GLN A 57 -12.93 -13.93 -2.50
N ARG A 58 -11.93 -14.50 -1.83
CA ARG A 58 -11.46 -14.07 -0.50
C ARG A 58 -9.98 -13.67 -0.52
N ILE A 59 -9.60 -12.84 -1.48
CA ILE A 59 -8.25 -12.28 -1.56
C ILE A 59 -8.23 -10.89 -0.95
N ALA A 60 -7.28 -10.65 -0.06
CA ALA A 60 -6.96 -9.33 0.47
C ALA A 60 -5.53 -8.93 0.08
N MET A 61 -5.28 -7.63 0.02
CA MET A 61 -3.92 -7.12 -0.16
C MET A 61 -3.53 -6.23 1.03
N VAL A 62 -2.36 -6.50 1.60
CA VAL A 62 -1.74 -5.66 2.64
C VAL A 62 -0.50 -5.01 2.05
N GLY A 63 -0.44 -3.70 2.06
CA GLY A 63 0.69 -2.96 1.52
C GLY A 63 1.25 -1.92 2.50
N PHE A 64 2.60 -1.85 2.55
CA PHE A 64 3.34 -0.91 3.37
C PHE A 64 4.00 0.15 2.48
N ARG A 65 3.91 1.41 2.87
CA ARG A 65 4.52 2.53 2.14
C ARG A 65 4.10 2.55 0.66
N LEU A 66 5.00 2.39 -0.29
CA LEU A 66 4.68 2.37 -1.72
C LEU A 66 3.81 1.16 -2.11
N ALA A 67 3.99 0.01 -1.47
CA ALA A 67 3.10 -1.14 -1.67
C ALA A 67 1.67 -0.85 -1.17
N GLY A 68 1.51 0.00 -0.15
CA GLY A 68 0.21 0.51 0.28
C GLY A 68 -0.46 1.41 -0.77
N ASN A 69 0.33 2.20 -1.50
CA ASN A 69 -0.18 2.95 -2.65
C ASN A 69 -0.70 2.02 -3.75
N VAL A 70 0.05 0.95 -4.05
CA VAL A 70 -0.37 -0.07 -5.03
C VAL A 70 -1.63 -0.80 -4.58
N ALA A 71 -1.73 -1.20 -3.31
CA ALA A 71 -2.92 -1.84 -2.75
C ALA A 71 -4.14 -0.91 -2.87
N ALA A 72 -3.97 0.37 -2.51
CA ALA A 72 -5.01 1.38 -2.66
C ALA A 72 -5.43 1.52 -4.13
N ARG A 73 -4.47 1.64 -5.06
CA ARG A 73 -4.76 1.74 -6.49
C ARG A 73 -5.58 0.55 -6.99
N LEU A 74 -5.20 -0.67 -6.61
CA LEU A 74 -5.91 -1.90 -7.00
C LEU A 74 -7.35 -1.93 -6.48
N ALA A 75 -7.64 -1.38 -5.31
CA ALA A 75 -9.00 -1.28 -4.80
C ALA A 75 -9.92 -0.43 -5.70
N PHE A 76 -9.38 0.47 -6.50
CA PHE A 76 -10.16 1.26 -7.45
C PHE A 76 -10.25 0.61 -8.84
N ILE A 77 -9.14 0.04 -9.34
CA ILE A 77 -9.07 -0.46 -10.72
C ILE A 77 -9.46 -1.93 -10.87
N GLU A 78 -9.39 -2.73 -9.79
CA GLU A 78 -9.77 -4.15 -9.75
C GLU A 78 -10.72 -4.45 -8.56
N PRO A 79 -11.85 -3.71 -8.43
CA PRO A 79 -12.69 -3.79 -7.24
C PRO A 79 -13.36 -5.16 -7.05
N PHE A 80 -13.42 -5.99 -8.08
CA PHE A 80 -14.03 -7.32 -8.03
C PHE A 80 -13.06 -8.45 -7.67
N LYS A 81 -11.74 -8.16 -7.66
CA LYS A 81 -10.69 -9.14 -7.36
C LYS A 81 -10.21 -9.09 -5.91
N LEU A 82 -10.57 -8.04 -5.18
CA LEU A 82 -10.12 -7.84 -3.81
C LEU A 82 -11.31 -7.73 -2.86
N LYS A 83 -11.33 -8.60 -1.86
CA LYS A 83 -12.33 -8.56 -0.79
C LYS A 83 -12.12 -7.37 0.14
N THR A 84 -10.85 -7.02 0.39
CA THR A 84 -10.44 -5.85 1.17
C THR A 84 -8.98 -5.48 0.91
N VAL A 85 -8.59 -4.27 1.26
CA VAL A 85 -7.19 -3.85 1.28
C VAL A 85 -6.80 -3.19 2.60
N VAL A 86 -5.54 -3.35 2.98
CA VAL A 86 -4.93 -2.67 4.12
C VAL A 86 -3.73 -1.86 3.63
N CYS A 87 -3.72 -0.58 3.94
CA CYS A 87 -2.71 0.38 3.52
C CYS A 87 -2.02 0.96 4.76
N VAL A 88 -0.75 0.61 4.99
CA VAL A 88 0.00 1.02 6.18
C VAL A 88 1.06 2.05 5.81
N GLY A 89 0.91 3.27 6.32
CA GLY A 89 1.82 4.37 6.03
C GLY A 89 1.92 4.68 4.53
N ALA A 90 0.84 4.48 3.81
CA ALA A 90 0.79 4.61 2.36
C ALA A 90 0.76 6.09 1.93
N GLY A 91 1.81 6.57 1.30
CA GLY A 91 1.77 7.86 0.60
C GLY A 91 0.90 7.72 -0.64
N VAL A 92 -0.24 8.39 -0.67
CA VAL A 92 -1.19 8.28 -1.78
C VAL A 92 -1.37 9.58 -2.57
N ASN A 93 -0.97 10.72 -2.00
CA ASN A 93 -1.06 12.01 -2.68
C ASN A 93 0.01 13.01 -2.21
N GLN A 94 -0.06 13.45 -0.96
CA GLN A 94 0.68 14.61 -0.45
C GLN A 94 2.21 14.49 -0.64
N VAL A 95 2.79 13.33 -0.33
CA VAL A 95 4.23 13.13 -0.49
C VAL A 95 4.71 13.31 -1.93
N PHE A 96 3.86 13.06 -2.92
CA PHE A 96 4.21 13.17 -4.33
C PHE A 96 3.92 14.56 -4.92
N THR A 97 3.00 15.33 -4.32
CA THR A 97 2.54 16.61 -4.86
C THR A 97 3.02 17.81 -4.05
N ASN A 98 3.34 17.63 -2.76
CA ASN A 98 3.84 18.69 -1.89
C ASN A 98 5.37 18.66 -1.81
N GLN A 99 6.01 19.73 -2.28
CA GLN A 99 7.48 19.84 -2.33
C GLN A 99 8.13 19.77 -0.96
N GLU A 100 7.55 20.39 0.06
CA GLU A 100 8.12 20.38 1.41
C GLU A 100 8.11 18.99 2.04
N LEU A 101 7.03 18.23 1.83
CA LEU A 101 6.94 16.85 2.31
C LEU A 101 7.91 15.94 1.57
N PHE A 102 7.99 16.08 0.25
CA PHE A 102 8.93 15.31 -0.56
C PHE A 102 10.38 15.58 -0.16
N ALA A 103 10.73 16.84 0.14
CA ALA A 103 12.07 17.23 0.60
C ALA A 103 12.45 16.60 1.96
N LYS A 104 11.47 16.28 2.81
CA LYS A 104 11.68 15.59 4.10
C LYS A 104 11.93 14.09 3.96
N CYS A 105 11.72 13.51 2.77
CA CYS A 105 11.96 12.09 2.56
C CYS A 105 13.42 11.72 2.85
N PRO A 106 13.68 10.62 3.58
CA PRO A 106 15.05 10.16 3.86
C PRO A 106 15.83 9.96 2.58
N ARG A 107 17.15 10.26 2.62
CA ARG A 107 18.04 10.09 1.47
C ARG A 107 17.95 8.68 0.87
N MET A 108 17.95 7.66 1.71
CA MET A 108 17.82 6.26 1.28
C MET A 108 16.56 6.02 0.44
N MET A 109 15.41 6.60 0.83
CA MET A 109 14.17 6.49 0.06
C MET A 109 14.30 7.20 -1.29
N ARG A 110 14.92 8.38 -1.32
CA ARG A 110 15.14 9.17 -2.55
C ARG A 110 16.05 8.43 -3.52
N ASP A 111 17.17 7.92 -3.04
CA ASP A 111 18.16 7.19 -3.82
C ASP A 111 17.53 5.90 -4.39
N SER A 112 16.76 5.17 -3.57
CA SER A 112 16.03 3.97 -4.01
C SER A 112 14.99 4.29 -5.09
N LEU A 113 14.18 5.34 -4.92
CA LEU A 113 13.20 5.76 -5.92
C LEU A 113 13.89 6.22 -7.21
N ALA A 114 14.97 7.02 -7.09
CA ALA A 114 15.72 7.49 -8.25
C ALA A 114 16.28 6.33 -9.07
N ASN A 115 16.91 5.36 -8.42
CA ASN A 115 17.44 4.16 -9.07
C ASN A 115 16.35 3.40 -9.82
N ARG A 116 15.20 3.16 -9.18
CA ARG A 116 14.06 2.41 -9.76
C ARG A 116 13.34 3.16 -10.90
N LEU A 117 13.41 4.49 -10.90
CA LEU A 117 12.84 5.35 -11.93
C LEU A 117 13.83 5.72 -13.06
N GLY A 118 15.07 5.23 -12.97
CA GLY A 118 16.13 5.65 -13.89
C GLY A 118 16.37 7.16 -13.83
N ALA A 119 16.37 7.75 -12.63
CA ALA A 119 16.52 9.17 -12.38
C ALA A 119 17.80 9.44 -11.59
N ASP A 120 18.36 10.64 -11.74
CA ASP A 120 19.47 11.10 -10.91
C ASP A 120 18.93 11.65 -9.57
N ALA A 121 19.34 11.02 -8.45
CA ALA A 121 18.95 11.44 -7.11
C ALA A 121 19.47 12.85 -6.74
N ALA A 122 20.52 13.35 -7.42
CA ALA A 122 21.03 14.71 -7.25
C ALA A 122 20.11 15.75 -7.93
N GLN A 123 19.34 15.36 -8.93
CA GLN A 123 18.38 16.21 -9.63
C GLN A 123 16.99 16.14 -8.98
N TRP A 124 16.90 16.71 -7.80
CA TRP A 124 15.75 16.60 -6.91
C TRP A 124 14.42 17.02 -7.51
N ASP A 125 14.37 18.13 -8.22
CA ASP A 125 13.13 18.63 -8.84
C ASP A 125 12.66 17.73 -9.98
N GLY A 126 13.59 17.23 -10.79
CA GLY A 126 13.27 16.28 -11.86
C GLY A 126 12.73 14.95 -11.30
N MET A 127 13.30 14.46 -10.20
CA MET A 127 12.83 13.25 -9.54
C MET A 127 11.43 13.44 -8.94
N ARG A 128 11.17 14.58 -8.29
CA ARG A 128 9.85 14.91 -7.75
C ARG A 128 8.79 14.89 -8.85
N THR A 129 9.08 15.48 -9.99
CA THR A 129 8.16 15.49 -11.15
C THR A 129 7.85 14.05 -11.61
N LYS A 130 8.86 13.19 -11.70
CA LYS A 130 8.66 11.77 -12.02
C LYS A 130 7.81 11.04 -10.97
N CYS A 131 7.92 11.39 -9.69
CA CYS A 131 7.12 10.77 -8.63
C CYS A 131 5.66 11.23 -8.59
N GLN A 132 5.31 12.38 -9.16
CA GLN A 132 3.92 12.88 -9.18
C GLN A 132 2.93 11.90 -9.82
N VAL A 133 3.41 11.07 -10.74
CA VAL A 133 2.58 10.04 -11.41
C VAL A 133 2.03 8.99 -10.42
N PHE A 134 2.62 8.86 -9.22
CA PHE A 134 2.15 7.93 -8.19
C PHE A 134 1.04 8.52 -7.31
N SER A 135 0.73 9.81 -7.45
CA SER A 135 -0.40 10.40 -6.74
C SER A 135 -1.72 9.83 -7.26
N LEU A 136 -2.46 9.13 -6.40
CA LEU A 136 -3.78 8.60 -6.75
C LEU A 136 -4.79 9.70 -7.02
N LYS A 137 -4.58 10.91 -6.47
CA LYS A 137 -5.39 12.08 -6.80
C LYS A 137 -5.12 12.56 -8.22
N THR A 138 -3.85 12.65 -8.61
CA THR A 138 -3.46 13.01 -9.99
C THR A 138 -3.94 11.98 -11.00
N GLN A 139 -4.01 10.71 -10.61
CA GLN A 139 -4.59 9.63 -11.44
C GLN A 139 -6.12 9.67 -11.50
N GLY A 140 -6.79 10.60 -10.79
CA GLY A 140 -8.26 10.70 -10.74
C GLY A 140 -8.94 9.62 -9.88
N LEU A 141 -8.19 8.81 -9.13
CA LEU A 141 -8.71 7.73 -8.30
C LEU A 141 -9.19 8.23 -6.93
N LEU A 142 -8.36 9.02 -6.22
CA LEU A 142 -8.79 9.73 -5.03
C LEU A 142 -9.75 10.87 -5.41
N GLY A 143 -11.00 10.76 -5.01
CA GLY A 143 -12.11 11.62 -5.42
C GLY A 143 -13.27 10.83 -6.03
N THR A 144 -13.01 9.59 -6.44
CA THR A 144 -14.03 8.59 -6.71
C THR A 144 -14.27 7.71 -5.48
N ARG A 145 -15.23 6.79 -5.55
CA ARG A 145 -15.48 5.82 -4.48
C ARG A 145 -15.31 4.40 -4.98
N THR A 146 -14.60 3.59 -4.20
CA THR A 146 -14.52 2.14 -4.39
C THR A 146 -15.50 1.40 -3.47
N SER A 147 -15.98 0.25 -3.92
CA SER A 147 -16.75 -0.69 -3.10
C SER A 147 -15.85 -1.55 -2.18
N VAL A 148 -14.56 -1.65 -2.49
CA VAL A 148 -13.61 -2.44 -1.70
C VAL A 148 -13.41 -1.79 -0.34
N PRO A 149 -13.60 -2.50 0.80
CA PRO A 149 -13.27 -2.00 2.12
C PRO A 149 -11.79 -1.68 2.24
N ILE A 150 -11.45 -0.50 2.79
CA ILE A 150 -10.07 -0.05 2.95
C ILE A 150 -9.79 0.24 4.41
N LEU A 151 -8.81 -0.46 4.99
CA LEU A 151 -8.17 -0.07 6.24
C LEU A 151 -6.95 0.78 5.93
N SER A 152 -6.97 2.04 6.33
CA SER A 152 -5.84 2.96 6.16
C SER A 152 -5.23 3.28 7.52
N ILE A 153 -3.97 2.91 7.72
CA ILE A 153 -3.23 3.08 8.99
C ILE A 153 -2.05 4.03 8.77
N GLY A 154 -1.90 4.99 9.66
CA GLY A 154 -0.76 5.91 9.68
C GLY A 154 -0.49 6.46 11.07
N HIS A 155 0.38 7.47 11.17
CA HIS A 155 0.66 8.18 12.43
C HIS A 155 0.78 9.71 12.20
N LYS A 156 0.52 10.51 13.23
CA LYS A 156 0.39 11.96 13.13
C LYS A 156 1.63 12.70 12.59
N ARG A 157 2.82 12.13 12.75
CA ARG A 157 4.08 12.75 12.32
C ARG A 157 4.68 12.10 11.09
N ASP A 158 3.88 11.37 10.31
CA ASP A 158 4.35 10.73 9.08
C ASP A 158 4.31 11.72 7.92
N PHE A 159 5.48 12.13 7.43
CA PHE A 159 5.58 13.01 6.27
C PHE A 159 5.44 12.25 4.93
N ILE A 160 5.61 10.92 4.93
CA ILE A 160 5.36 10.07 3.75
C ILE A 160 3.87 9.82 3.58
N CYS A 161 3.17 9.59 4.69
CA CYS A 161 1.73 9.37 4.74
C CYS A 161 1.10 10.32 5.77
N PRO A 162 0.93 11.60 5.44
CA PRO A 162 0.28 12.55 6.34
C PRO A 162 -1.13 12.08 6.72
N GLU A 163 -1.58 12.46 7.92
CA GLU A 163 -2.92 12.10 8.43
C GLU A 163 -4.04 12.39 7.41
N GLN A 164 -3.90 13.45 6.63
CA GLN A 164 -4.85 13.79 5.57
C GLN A 164 -4.95 12.70 4.50
N ASP A 165 -3.81 12.10 4.10
CA ASP A 165 -3.80 11.00 3.13
C ASP A 165 -4.45 9.74 3.71
N VAL A 166 -4.20 9.43 4.99
CA VAL A 166 -4.84 8.30 5.69
C VAL A 166 -6.35 8.44 5.70
N ARG A 167 -6.85 9.62 6.08
CA ARG A 167 -8.29 9.90 6.15
C ARG A 167 -8.94 9.98 4.76
N ALA A 168 -8.26 10.60 3.80
CA ALA A 168 -8.76 10.70 2.42
C ALA A 168 -8.91 9.33 1.78
N LEU A 169 -7.95 8.43 2.01
CA LEU A 169 -8.00 7.07 1.48
C LEU A 169 -9.16 6.26 2.09
N ALA A 170 -9.34 6.31 3.41
CA ALA A 170 -10.45 5.65 4.06
C ALA A 170 -11.82 6.22 3.59
N ALA A 171 -11.93 7.55 3.45
CA ALA A 171 -13.16 8.20 2.98
C ALA A 171 -13.51 7.87 1.51
N ALA A 172 -12.53 7.47 0.70
CA ALA A 172 -12.72 7.06 -0.67
C ALA A 172 -13.27 5.61 -0.81
N SER A 173 -13.36 4.87 0.28
CA SER A 173 -14.05 3.58 0.34
C SER A 173 -15.44 3.73 0.98
N ARG A 174 -16.42 2.96 0.51
CA ARG A 174 -17.76 2.92 1.14
C ARG A 174 -17.71 2.36 2.56
N ASN A 175 -16.79 1.44 2.81
CA ASN A 175 -16.57 0.77 4.10
C ASN A 175 -15.10 0.97 4.52
N GLY A 176 -14.63 2.22 4.54
CA GLY A 176 -13.26 2.54 4.92
C GLY A 176 -13.12 2.87 6.41
N LYS A 177 -11.99 2.43 7.00
CA LYS A 177 -11.58 2.75 8.37
C LYS A 177 -10.21 3.41 8.35
N ALA A 178 -10.09 4.57 9.03
CA ALA A 178 -8.81 5.25 9.24
C ALA A 178 -8.35 5.04 10.68
N ILE A 179 -7.09 4.65 10.86
CA ILE A 179 -6.44 4.58 12.17
C ILE A 179 -5.19 5.45 12.12
N VAL A 180 -5.12 6.44 13.00
CA VAL A 180 -3.99 7.35 13.09
C VAL A 180 -3.41 7.26 14.51
N PHE A 181 -2.23 6.68 14.63
CA PHE A 181 -1.51 6.59 15.89
C PHE A 181 -0.83 7.92 16.24
N ASP A 182 -0.70 8.22 17.53
CA ASP A 182 -0.04 9.45 17.98
C ASP A 182 1.47 9.44 17.75
N LYS A 183 2.08 8.27 17.82
CA LYS A 183 3.52 8.04 17.64
C LYS A 183 3.78 7.12 16.45
N GLN A 184 4.98 7.22 15.90
CA GLN A 184 5.47 6.23 14.95
C GLN A 184 5.41 4.83 15.61
N PRO A 185 5.02 3.77 14.87
CA PRO A 185 5.02 2.42 15.39
C PRO A 185 6.44 1.99 15.80
N LEU A 186 6.80 2.25 17.04
CA LEU A 186 7.82 1.53 17.77
C LEU A 186 7.16 0.28 18.32
N LEU A 187 7.91 -0.69 18.80
CA LEU A 187 7.47 -2.06 19.13
C LEU A 187 6.04 -2.19 19.69
N GLU A 188 5.64 -1.36 20.65
CA GLU A 188 4.30 -1.42 21.29
C GLU A 188 3.15 -1.00 20.34
N VAL A 189 3.38 0.00 19.48
CA VAL A 189 2.37 0.46 18.52
C VAL A 189 2.34 -0.45 17.30
N TYR A 190 3.44 -1.13 17.03
CA TYR A 190 3.54 -2.11 15.96
C TYR A 190 2.62 -3.32 16.21
N ASP A 191 2.62 -3.85 17.44
CA ASP A 191 1.72 -4.94 17.81
C ASP A 191 0.25 -4.52 17.71
N LYS A 192 -0.10 -3.32 18.19
CA LYS A 192 -1.46 -2.77 18.04
C LYS A 192 -1.88 -2.61 16.59
N ALA A 193 -0.98 -2.11 15.73
CA ALA A 193 -1.26 -1.99 14.31
C ALA A 193 -1.46 -3.35 13.65
N LEU A 194 -0.66 -4.33 14.05
CA LEU A 194 -0.77 -5.70 13.56
C LEU A 194 -2.07 -6.37 14.02
N ASP A 195 -2.48 -6.17 15.26
CA ASP A 195 -3.77 -6.66 15.77
C ASP A 195 -4.95 -6.08 14.98
N GLU A 196 -4.94 -4.77 14.70
CA GLU A 196 -5.96 -4.11 13.88
C GLU A 196 -5.99 -4.68 12.43
N ILE A 197 -4.82 -4.97 11.86
CA ILE A 197 -4.73 -5.59 10.52
C ILE A 197 -5.32 -6.99 10.55
N VAL A 198 -4.94 -7.82 11.52
CA VAL A 198 -5.40 -9.21 11.65
C VAL A 198 -6.92 -9.25 11.86
N GLU A 199 -7.45 -8.45 12.78
CA GLU A 199 -8.90 -8.37 13.02
C GLU A 199 -9.66 -7.89 11.78
N TRP A 200 -9.13 -6.90 11.05
CA TRP A 200 -9.72 -6.45 9.80
C TRP A 200 -9.76 -7.55 8.74
N LEU A 201 -8.65 -8.29 8.58
CA LEU A 201 -8.58 -9.41 7.63
C LEU A 201 -9.55 -10.53 8.00
N LYS A 202 -9.63 -10.91 9.28
CA LYS A 202 -10.59 -11.90 9.78
C LYS A 202 -12.02 -11.50 9.48
N GLN A 203 -12.38 -10.25 9.76
CA GLN A 203 -13.71 -9.72 9.52
C GLN A 203 -14.13 -9.81 8.05
N HIS A 204 -13.19 -9.72 7.10
CA HIS A 204 -13.51 -9.66 5.69
C HIS A 204 -13.24 -10.96 4.94
N LEU A 205 -12.33 -11.82 5.43
CA LEU A 205 -11.95 -13.06 4.76
C LEU A 205 -12.58 -14.31 5.38
N CYS A 206 -12.98 -14.27 6.66
CA CYS A 206 -13.50 -15.45 7.37
C CYS A 206 -15.04 -15.44 7.50
N THR A 207 -15.70 -14.48 6.87
CA THR A 207 -17.19 -14.35 6.87
C THR A 207 -17.80 -14.85 5.58
#